data_a4334350356cafb11989b207286076ea
#
_entry.id   a4334350356cafb11989b207286076ea
#
_cell.length_a   1.000
_cell.length_b   1.000
_cell.length_c   1.000
_cell.angle_alpha   90.00
_cell.angle_beta   90.00
_cell.angle_gamma   90.00
#
_symmetry.space_group_name_H-M   'P 1'
#
loop_
_entity.id
_entity.type
_entity.pdbx_description
1 polymer ?
#
loop_
_entity_poly.entity_id
_entity_poly.type
_entity_poly.pdbx_seq_one_letter_code
_entity_poly.pdbx_strand_id
1 'polypeptide(L)'
;TNSETGDAATTHSVSDIEPNKHRAFIEMLSRFEEWHYTIDTSPKVIVLDTRTRRWRSESRMNKPSGLMDWEALIEFQHQLMHQDKVVIVSAAPMFGVKFIETLQKMATTIGKPLVIDAENWMAHPGSANTLISIFTHTKTPTNFVVLSGDVHYSFAYDIKLRYRRNSPNIYQITCSGIKNQFPAPLLKFCDVWDRLLYSPRSVLNYFTKRKRLKIEKRSPDNQTFYRLSNRSAIG
;
A
#
# COMPACT_ATOMS: atom_id res chain seq x y z
N THR A 1 16.70 -57.86 25.35
CA THR A 1 16.32 -57.75 23.94
C THR A 1 15.51 -56.48 23.74
N ASN A 2 16.21 -55.40 23.48
CA ASN A 2 15.65 -54.10 23.16
C ASN A 2 15.63 -53.95 21.66
N SER A 3 14.45 -53.72 21.10
CA SER A 3 14.28 -53.29 19.71
C SER A 3 13.99 -51.80 19.72
N GLU A 4 14.97 -50.96 19.36
CA GLU A 4 14.78 -49.57 19.03
C GLU A 4 14.25 -49.46 17.60
N THR A 5 13.02 -49.03 17.46
CA THR A 5 12.46 -48.54 16.18
C THR A 5 12.77 -47.07 16.05
N GLY A 6 13.85 -46.76 15.29
CA GLY A 6 14.18 -45.41 14.90
C GLY A 6 13.21 -44.91 13.84
N ASP A 7 12.44 -43.85 14.16
CA ASP A 7 11.68 -43.07 13.21
C ASP A 7 12.65 -42.32 12.28
N ALA A 8 12.80 -42.82 11.06
CA ALA A 8 13.52 -42.12 10.01
C ALA A 8 12.61 -40.99 9.46
N ALA A 9 12.84 -39.78 9.93
CA ALA A 9 12.24 -38.57 9.33
C ALA A 9 12.73 -38.50 7.85
N THR A 10 11.83 -38.79 6.93
CA THR A 10 12.07 -38.71 5.49
C THR A 10 12.19 -37.22 5.10
N THR A 11 13.41 -36.71 5.12
CA THR A 11 13.71 -35.41 4.49
C THR A 11 13.62 -35.59 2.98
N HIS A 12 12.45 -35.23 2.41
CA HIS A 12 12.33 -35.10 0.96
C HIS A 12 13.22 -33.95 0.49
N SER A 13 14.34 -34.29 -0.17
CA SER A 13 15.21 -33.29 -0.77
C SER A 13 14.53 -32.66 -1.97
N VAL A 14 14.75 -31.36 -2.17
CA VAL A 14 14.19 -30.56 -3.29
C VAL A 14 14.60 -31.13 -4.66
N SER A 15 15.56 -32.05 -4.70
CA SER A 15 16.08 -32.76 -5.91
C SER A 15 15.11 -33.79 -6.52
N ASP A 16 14.06 -34.20 -5.79
CA ASP A 16 13.18 -35.30 -6.22
C ASP A 16 11.94 -34.83 -6.98
N ILE A 17 11.83 -33.54 -7.29
CA ILE A 17 10.74 -33.00 -8.10
C ILE A 17 11.02 -33.34 -9.58
N GLU A 18 10.20 -34.24 -10.15
CA GLU A 18 10.27 -34.55 -11.58
C GLU A 18 10.28 -33.26 -12.41
N PRO A 19 11.22 -33.09 -13.36
CA PRO A 19 11.35 -31.86 -14.17
C PRO A 19 10.03 -31.43 -14.84
N ASN A 20 9.20 -32.37 -15.22
CA ASN A 20 7.89 -32.09 -15.84
C ASN A 20 6.87 -31.52 -14.85
N LYS A 21 6.85 -32.00 -13.61
CA LYS A 21 5.99 -31.46 -12.54
C LYS A 21 6.41 -30.05 -12.14
N HIS A 22 7.73 -29.81 -12.05
CA HIS A 22 8.29 -28.49 -11.79
C HIS A 22 7.92 -27.49 -12.89
N ARG A 23 8.04 -27.90 -14.17
CA ARG A 23 7.67 -27.05 -15.30
C ARG A 23 6.17 -26.75 -15.32
N ALA A 24 5.32 -27.74 -15.11
CA ALA A 24 3.86 -27.56 -15.03
C ALA A 24 3.48 -26.64 -13.86
N PHE A 25 4.15 -26.74 -12.73
CA PHE A 25 3.94 -25.84 -11.59
C PHE A 25 4.34 -24.39 -11.91
N ILE A 26 5.49 -24.18 -12.57
CA ILE A 26 5.92 -22.84 -13.00
C ILE A 26 4.91 -22.26 -14.02
N GLU A 27 4.45 -23.04 -14.97
CA GLU A 27 3.43 -22.62 -15.95
C GLU A 27 2.10 -22.25 -15.27
N MET A 28 1.68 -23.03 -14.29
CA MET A 28 0.49 -22.73 -13.49
C MET A 28 0.65 -21.42 -12.72
N LEU A 29 1.76 -21.24 -12.03
CA LEU A 29 2.05 -20.00 -11.28
C LEU A 29 2.17 -18.77 -12.17
N SER A 30 2.77 -18.90 -13.36
CA SER A 30 2.92 -17.80 -14.30
C SER A 30 1.61 -17.36 -14.96
N ARG A 31 0.61 -18.25 -15.00
CA ARG A 31 -0.74 -17.97 -15.49
C ARG A 31 -1.73 -17.62 -14.39
N PHE A 32 -1.31 -17.72 -13.12
CA PHE A 32 -2.18 -17.41 -12.00
C PHE A 32 -2.33 -15.89 -11.86
N GLU A 33 -3.55 -15.38 -12.02
CA GLU A 33 -3.89 -13.95 -11.96
C GLU A 33 -4.84 -13.60 -10.82
N GLU A 34 -5.27 -14.59 -10.02
CA GLU A 34 -6.26 -14.41 -8.95
C GLU A 34 -5.61 -14.05 -7.60
N TRP A 35 -4.70 -13.07 -7.62
CA TRP A 35 -4.08 -12.53 -6.40
C TRP A 35 -4.96 -11.50 -5.67
N HIS A 36 -6.02 -11.04 -6.35
CA HIS A 36 -7.05 -10.20 -5.78
C HIS A 36 -8.15 -11.10 -5.24
N TYR A 37 -8.45 -11.00 -3.95
CA TYR A 37 -9.50 -11.80 -3.34
C TYR A 37 -10.22 -11.07 -2.22
N THR A 38 -11.41 -11.54 -1.87
CA THR A 38 -12.23 -11.02 -0.78
C THR A 38 -12.48 -12.11 0.26
N ILE A 39 -12.59 -11.69 1.53
CA ILE A 39 -13.04 -12.54 2.63
C ILE A 39 -14.35 -11.95 3.13
N ASP A 40 -15.42 -12.72 3.04
CA ASP A 40 -16.77 -12.30 3.42
C ASP A 40 -16.97 -12.38 4.94
N THR A 41 -16.28 -11.49 5.64
CA THR A 41 -16.39 -11.24 7.07
C THR A 41 -17.18 -9.96 7.32
N SER A 42 -17.46 -9.64 8.57
CA SER A 42 -18.05 -8.36 8.96
C SER A 42 -17.10 -7.62 9.91
N PRO A 43 -16.38 -6.61 9.46
CA PRO A 43 -16.36 -5.98 8.12
C PRO A 43 -15.75 -6.87 7.03
N LYS A 44 -16.19 -6.67 5.77
CA LYS A 44 -15.63 -7.36 4.61
C LYS A 44 -14.16 -7.01 4.43
N VAL A 45 -13.32 -8.01 4.14
CA VAL A 45 -11.89 -7.81 3.85
C VAL A 45 -11.65 -7.94 2.35
N ILE A 46 -10.98 -6.97 1.75
CA ILE A 46 -10.61 -6.96 0.33
C ILE A 46 -9.10 -6.87 0.24
N VAL A 47 -8.46 -7.87 -0.37
CA VAL A 47 -7.02 -7.92 -0.60
C VAL A 47 -6.74 -7.56 -2.05
N LEU A 48 -6.00 -6.49 -2.26
CA LEU A 48 -5.74 -5.93 -3.59
C LEU A 48 -4.49 -6.53 -4.22
N ASP A 49 -4.60 -6.98 -5.46
CA ASP A 49 -3.44 -7.29 -6.29
C ASP A 49 -2.86 -6.00 -6.88
N THR A 50 -1.75 -5.57 -6.34
CA THR A 50 -1.00 -4.40 -6.81
C THR A 50 0.23 -4.77 -7.64
N ARG A 51 0.36 -6.04 -8.05
CA ARG A 51 1.55 -6.56 -8.72
C ARG A 51 1.28 -7.05 -10.14
N THR A 52 0.27 -7.89 -10.35
CA THR A 52 0.02 -8.51 -11.65
C THR A 52 -0.89 -7.68 -12.54
N ARG A 53 -1.82 -6.88 -11.97
CA ARG A 53 -2.77 -6.04 -12.70
C ARG A 53 -2.38 -4.55 -12.68
N ARG A 54 -1.14 -4.24 -13.08
CA ARG A 54 -0.65 -2.85 -13.08
C ARG A 54 -1.07 -2.08 -14.32
N TRP A 55 -1.41 -0.82 -14.12
CA TRP A 55 -1.66 0.14 -15.20
C TRP A 55 -0.35 0.56 -15.85
N ARG A 56 -0.05 0.03 -17.02
CA ARG A 56 1.13 0.41 -17.80
C ARG A 56 0.92 1.78 -18.45
N SER A 57 1.96 2.62 -18.43
CA SER A 57 1.93 3.86 -19.16
C SER A 57 2.15 3.61 -20.65
N GLU A 58 1.16 3.90 -21.47
CA GLU A 58 1.22 3.72 -22.94
C GLU A 58 2.18 4.70 -23.62
N SER A 59 2.42 5.87 -23.01
CA SER A 59 3.14 6.96 -23.66
C SER A 59 4.66 6.92 -23.51
N ARG A 60 5.20 6.34 -22.46
CA ARG A 60 6.66 6.21 -22.20
C ARG A 60 6.93 5.12 -21.17
N MET A 61 7.89 4.24 -21.48
CA MET A 61 8.31 3.16 -20.56
C MET A 61 8.95 3.69 -19.27
N ASN A 62 9.43 4.92 -19.24
CA ASN A 62 10.08 5.54 -18.07
C ASN A 62 9.09 6.20 -17.11
N LYS A 63 7.79 6.19 -17.39
CA LYS A 63 6.80 6.71 -16.45
C LYS A 63 6.42 5.63 -15.43
N PRO A 64 6.19 6.01 -14.17
CA PRO A 64 5.74 5.06 -13.17
C PRO A 64 4.39 4.46 -13.57
N SER A 65 4.24 3.15 -13.41
CA SER A 65 2.98 2.44 -13.59
C SER A 65 2.00 2.75 -12.47
N GLY A 66 0.69 2.65 -12.74
CA GLY A 66 -0.32 2.54 -11.68
C GLY A 66 -0.24 1.18 -11.01
N LEU A 67 -0.57 1.10 -9.73
CA LEU A 67 -0.55 -0.16 -8.99
C LEU A 67 -1.69 -1.11 -9.38
N MET A 68 -2.79 -0.57 -9.88
CA MET A 68 -3.89 -1.32 -10.47
C MET A 68 -4.33 -0.66 -11.77
N ASP A 69 -4.76 -1.45 -12.74
CA ASP A 69 -5.32 -0.98 -13.99
C ASP A 69 -6.76 -0.46 -13.83
N TRP A 70 -7.34 0.00 -14.93
CA TRP A 70 -8.69 0.57 -14.94
C TRP A 70 -9.75 -0.46 -14.56
N GLU A 71 -9.69 -1.65 -15.13
CA GLU A 71 -10.64 -2.74 -14.91
C GLU A 71 -10.61 -3.19 -13.45
N ALA A 72 -9.42 -3.41 -12.89
CA ALA A 72 -9.26 -3.80 -11.51
C ALA A 72 -9.76 -2.72 -10.53
N LEU A 73 -9.61 -1.44 -10.86
CA LEU A 73 -10.13 -0.35 -10.04
C LEU A 73 -11.66 -0.27 -10.09
N ILE A 74 -12.28 -0.55 -11.24
CA ILE A 74 -13.74 -0.62 -11.34
C ILE A 74 -14.29 -1.81 -10.57
N GLU A 75 -13.66 -2.98 -10.70
CA GLU A 75 -14.01 -4.17 -9.94
C GLU A 75 -13.92 -3.92 -8.43
N PHE A 76 -12.83 -3.33 -7.97
CA PHE A 76 -12.67 -2.91 -6.59
C PHE A 76 -13.79 -1.95 -6.16
N GLN A 77 -14.17 -0.97 -6.99
CA GLN A 77 -15.28 -0.07 -6.68
C GLN A 77 -16.60 -0.83 -6.51
N HIS A 78 -16.88 -1.81 -7.39
CA HIS A 78 -18.09 -2.63 -7.28
C HIS A 78 -18.12 -3.45 -6.00
N GLN A 79 -16.99 -4.01 -5.58
CA GLN A 79 -16.89 -4.77 -4.34
C GLN A 79 -17.11 -3.92 -3.07
N LEU A 80 -16.88 -2.61 -3.17
CA LEU A 80 -17.11 -1.66 -2.09
C LEU A 80 -18.58 -1.21 -2.00
N MET A 81 -19.34 -1.28 -3.09
CA MET A 81 -20.72 -0.80 -3.09
C MET A 81 -21.59 -1.59 -2.11
N HIS A 82 -22.49 -0.86 -1.42
CA HIS A 82 -23.43 -1.43 -0.44
C HIS A 82 -22.79 -2.06 0.81
N GLN A 83 -21.52 -1.77 1.09
CA GLN A 83 -20.86 -2.14 2.32
C GLN A 83 -20.84 -0.96 3.31
N ASP A 84 -21.13 -1.20 4.58
CA ASP A 84 -21.03 -0.15 5.63
C ASP A 84 -19.59 0.07 6.07
N LYS A 85 -18.84 -1.01 6.20
CA LYS A 85 -17.47 -1.04 6.71
C LYS A 85 -16.63 -2.01 5.89
N VAL A 86 -15.42 -1.61 5.54
CA VAL A 86 -14.50 -2.46 4.76
C VAL A 86 -13.09 -2.34 5.31
N VAL A 87 -12.39 -3.46 5.36
CA VAL A 87 -10.95 -3.52 5.55
C VAL A 87 -10.29 -3.78 4.20
N ILE A 88 -9.40 -2.91 3.80
CA ILE A 88 -8.65 -3.00 2.54
C ILE A 88 -7.21 -3.36 2.88
N VAL A 89 -6.69 -4.41 2.26
CA VAL A 89 -5.29 -4.80 2.36
C VAL A 89 -4.59 -4.45 1.05
N SER A 90 -3.58 -3.59 1.11
CA SER A 90 -2.80 -3.16 -0.05
C SER A 90 -1.31 -3.34 0.26
N ALA A 91 -0.53 -3.92 -0.66
CA ALA A 91 0.90 -4.07 -0.45
C ALA A 91 1.56 -2.70 -0.18
N ALA A 92 1.29 -1.70 -1.00
CA ALA A 92 1.81 -0.35 -0.82
C ALA A 92 0.78 0.59 -0.15
N PRO A 93 1.24 1.61 0.60
CA PRO A 93 0.36 2.60 1.20
C PRO A 93 -0.44 3.36 0.14
N MET A 94 -1.75 3.48 0.32
CA MET A 94 -2.60 4.28 -0.57
C MET A 94 -2.28 5.76 -0.47
N PHE A 95 -1.96 6.20 0.74
CA PHE A 95 -1.52 7.56 1.05
C PHE A 95 -0.16 7.49 1.73
N GLY A 96 0.91 7.72 0.99
CA GLY A 96 2.28 7.74 1.50
C GLY A 96 2.63 9.05 2.23
N VAL A 97 3.85 9.19 2.71
CA VAL A 97 4.37 10.44 3.27
C VAL A 97 4.65 11.41 2.13
N LYS A 98 3.96 12.56 2.12
CA LYS A 98 3.94 13.47 0.96
C LYS A 98 5.32 14.04 0.61
N PHE A 99 6.10 14.35 1.61
CA PHE A 99 7.46 14.83 1.40
C PHE A 99 8.33 13.77 0.72
N ILE A 100 8.23 12.50 1.15
CA ILE A 100 8.96 11.38 0.53
C ILE A 100 8.50 11.19 -0.93
N GLU A 101 7.18 11.20 -1.19
CA GLU A 101 6.66 11.13 -2.56
C GLU A 101 7.16 12.28 -3.45
N THR A 102 7.34 13.47 -2.87
CA THR A 102 7.85 14.64 -3.60
C THR A 102 9.34 14.44 -3.95
N LEU A 103 10.15 13.95 -3.00
CA LEU A 103 11.55 13.61 -3.25
C LEU A 103 11.68 12.52 -4.32
N GLN A 104 10.85 11.47 -4.25
CA GLN A 104 10.80 10.41 -5.25
C GLN A 104 10.50 10.97 -6.65
N LYS A 105 9.50 11.86 -6.74
CA LYS A 105 9.16 12.52 -8.00
C LYS A 105 10.29 13.38 -8.55
N MET A 106 10.98 14.13 -7.68
CA MET A 106 12.13 14.93 -8.09
C MET A 106 13.27 14.06 -8.62
N ALA A 107 13.63 12.99 -7.91
CA ALA A 107 14.67 12.06 -8.33
C ALA A 107 14.33 11.39 -9.68
N THR A 108 13.08 11.02 -9.89
CA THR A 108 12.60 10.46 -11.16
C THR A 108 12.72 11.48 -12.30
N THR A 109 12.46 12.77 -12.02
CA THR A 109 12.55 13.84 -13.02
C THR A 109 14.00 14.13 -13.42
N ILE A 110 14.95 13.96 -12.48
CA ILE A 110 16.41 14.14 -12.71
C ILE A 110 17.03 12.92 -13.44
N GLY A 111 16.22 11.91 -13.80
CA GLY A 111 16.68 10.75 -14.57
C GLY A 111 17.36 9.65 -13.76
N LYS A 112 17.14 9.61 -12.44
CA LYS A 112 17.61 8.57 -11.54
C LYS A 112 16.44 7.76 -10.91
N PRO A 113 15.54 7.16 -11.72
CA PRO A 113 14.36 6.46 -11.20
C PRO A 113 14.71 5.21 -10.38
N LEU A 114 15.87 4.57 -10.65
CA LEU A 114 16.30 3.35 -9.97
C LEU A 114 16.87 3.58 -8.55
N VAL A 115 17.18 4.83 -8.20
CA VAL A 115 17.73 5.15 -6.86
C VAL A 115 16.63 5.20 -5.80
N ILE A 116 15.42 5.49 -6.23
CA ILE A 116 14.27 5.63 -5.33
C ILE A 116 13.08 4.92 -5.98
N ASP A 117 12.62 3.86 -5.35
CA ASP A 117 11.44 3.12 -5.80
C ASP A 117 10.21 4.05 -5.78
N ALA A 118 9.73 4.42 -6.98
CA ALA A 118 8.59 5.33 -7.15
C ALA A 118 7.25 4.58 -7.21
N GLU A 119 7.21 3.34 -6.77
CA GLU A 119 6.01 2.51 -6.75
C GLU A 119 5.06 2.96 -5.64
N ASN A 120 4.18 3.91 -5.95
CA ASN A 120 3.14 4.33 -5.03
C ASN A 120 1.83 4.66 -5.77
N TRP A 121 0.71 4.59 -5.05
CA TRP A 121 -0.63 4.83 -5.61
C TRP A 121 -0.80 6.20 -6.26
N MET A 122 -0.08 7.20 -5.79
CA MET A 122 -0.19 8.57 -6.27
C MET A 122 0.77 8.90 -7.43
N ALA A 123 1.68 7.99 -7.80
CA ALA A 123 2.65 8.19 -8.87
C ALA A 123 1.98 8.26 -10.24
N HIS A 124 1.06 7.35 -10.54
CA HIS A 124 0.34 7.32 -11.81
C HIS A 124 -0.94 8.19 -11.74
N PRO A 125 -1.11 9.19 -12.62
CA PRO A 125 -2.25 10.12 -12.53
C PRO A 125 -3.61 9.47 -12.66
N GLY A 126 -3.77 8.52 -13.57
CA GLY A 126 -5.05 7.82 -13.80
C GLY A 126 -5.45 7.02 -12.56
N SER A 127 -4.56 6.14 -12.09
CA SER A 127 -4.81 5.31 -10.90
C SER A 127 -5.12 6.15 -9.66
N ALA A 128 -4.34 7.22 -9.42
CA ALA A 128 -4.55 8.11 -8.27
C ALA A 128 -5.91 8.83 -8.32
N ASN A 129 -6.31 9.35 -9.49
CA ASN A 129 -7.57 10.05 -9.62
C ASN A 129 -8.76 9.10 -9.45
N THR A 130 -8.68 7.90 -10.03
CA THR A 130 -9.73 6.88 -9.90
C THR A 130 -9.86 6.42 -8.45
N LEU A 131 -8.74 6.15 -7.76
CA LEU A 131 -8.75 5.77 -6.35
C LEU A 131 -9.42 6.84 -5.48
N ILE A 132 -9.07 8.12 -5.66
CA ILE A 132 -9.71 9.22 -4.94
C ILE A 132 -11.19 9.32 -5.27
N SER A 133 -11.58 9.09 -6.54
CA SER A 133 -12.98 9.06 -6.96
C SER A 133 -13.76 7.96 -6.26
N ILE A 134 -13.18 6.77 -6.13
CA ILE A 134 -13.77 5.62 -5.41
C ILE A 134 -14.09 6.01 -3.96
N PHE A 135 -13.13 6.56 -3.22
CA PHE A 135 -13.35 6.99 -1.83
C PHE A 135 -14.32 8.16 -1.69
N THR A 136 -14.51 8.93 -2.74
CA THR A 136 -15.45 10.07 -2.73
C THR A 136 -16.84 9.73 -3.27
N HIS A 137 -17.04 8.52 -3.77
CA HIS A 137 -18.32 8.11 -4.34
C HIS A 137 -19.40 7.94 -3.27
N THR A 138 -20.65 8.31 -3.57
CA THR A 138 -21.74 8.34 -2.59
C THR A 138 -22.24 6.98 -2.13
N LYS A 139 -22.03 5.94 -2.92
CA LYS A 139 -22.45 4.56 -2.64
C LYS A 139 -21.35 3.70 -2.02
N THR A 140 -20.15 4.25 -1.79
CA THR A 140 -19.06 3.54 -1.11
C THR A 140 -19.21 3.60 0.40
N PRO A 141 -18.55 2.73 1.14
CA PRO A 141 -18.63 2.65 2.59
C PRO A 141 -18.39 3.99 3.30
N THR A 142 -18.97 4.11 4.48
CA THR A 142 -18.73 5.26 5.37
C THR A 142 -17.48 5.06 6.24
N ASN A 143 -16.98 3.83 6.36
CA ASN A 143 -15.82 3.51 7.18
C ASN A 143 -14.86 2.58 6.44
N PHE A 144 -13.62 3.02 6.32
CA PHE A 144 -12.53 2.25 5.70
C PHE A 144 -11.38 2.10 6.67
N VAL A 145 -10.83 0.89 6.75
CA VAL A 145 -9.53 0.62 7.35
C VAL A 145 -8.61 0.11 6.24
N VAL A 146 -7.52 0.81 5.99
CA VAL A 146 -6.50 0.42 5.00
C VAL A 146 -5.30 -0.11 5.77
N LEU A 147 -4.97 -1.37 5.55
CA LEU A 147 -3.76 -2.02 6.05
C LEU A 147 -2.74 -2.09 4.93
N SER A 148 -1.52 -1.65 5.18
CA SER A 148 -0.48 -1.61 4.16
C SER A 148 0.92 -1.85 4.72
N GLY A 149 1.86 -2.14 3.83
CA GLY A 149 3.26 -2.38 4.13
C GLY A 149 4.18 -1.80 3.06
N ASP A 150 5.18 -2.57 2.66
CA ASP A 150 6.13 -2.30 1.55
C ASP A 150 6.93 -1.00 1.68
N VAL A 151 6.89 -0.38 2.83
CA VAL A 151 7.73 0.77 3.19
C VAL A 151 8.55 0.44 4.43
N HIS A 152 9.71 1.06 4.57
CA HIS A 152 10.66 0.76 5.62
C HIS A 152 10.42 1.60 6.89
N TYR A 153 9.21 2.10 7.06
CA TYR A 153 8.76 2.89 8.21
C TYR A 153 7.27 2.69 8.47
N SER A 154 6.85 2.90 9.70
CA SER A 154 5.47 2.72 10.15
C SER A 154 4.81 4.06 10.44
N PHE A 155 3.53 4.17 10.13
CA PHE A 155 2.71 5.34 10.43
C PHE A 155 1.22 5.01 10.40
N ALA A 156 0.43 5.86 11.03
CA ALA A 156 -1.02 5.80 10.95
C ALA A 156 -1.62 7.14 10.55
N TYR A 157 -2.62 7.11 9.68
CA TYR A 157 -3.32 8.27 9.17
C TYR A 157 -4.81 8.23 9.47
N ASP A 158 -5.35 9.37 9.84
CA ASP A 158 -6.77 9.69 9.80
C ASP A 158 -7.03 10.57 8.58
N ILE A 159 -7.89 10.09 7.68
CA ILE A 159 -8.15 10.75 6.40
C ILE A 159 -9.62 11.11 6.31
N LYS A 160 -9.90 12.37 6.03
CA LYS A 160 -11.25 12.90 5.84
C LYS A 160 -11.32 13.68 4.54
N LEU A 161 -12.52 13.75 3.94
CA LEU A 161 -12.75 14.59 2.77
C LEU A 161 -12.92 16.05 3.21
N ARG A 162 -12.25 16.96 2.51
CA ARG A 162 -12.50 18.40 2.66
C ARG A 162 -13.84 18.76 2.02
N TYR A 163 -14.51 19.73 2.56
CA TYR A 163 -15.73 20.33 1.98
C TYR A 163 -16.95 19.38 1.87
N ARG A 164 -16.96 18.27 2.59
CA ARG A 164 -18.08 17.34 2.59
C ARG A 164 -18.59 17.11 4.00
N ARG A 165 -19.90 17.35 4.23
CA ARG A 165 -20.54 17.15 5.55
C ARG A 165 -20.48 15.68 5.98
N ASN A 166 -20.77 14.76 5.07
CA ASN A 166 -20.73 13.31 5.31
C ASN A 166 -19.44 12.74 4.68
N SER A 167 -18.29 13.01 5.30
CA SER A 167 -17.03 12.44 4.90
C SER A 167 -16.95 11.00 5.42
N PRO A 168 -16.54 10.03 4.59
CA PRO A 168 -16.18 8.71 5.11
C PRO A 168 -15.01 8.84 6.08
N ASN A 169 -14.97 7.96 7.08
CA ASN A 169 -13.82 7.82 7.95
C ASN A 169 -12.86 6.82 7.30
N ILE A 170 -11.68 7.27 6.95
CA ILE A 170 -10.65 6.44 6.35
C ILE A 170 -9.46 6.40 7.31
N TYR A 171 -9.13 5.22 7.80
CA TYR A 171 -7.98 4.98 8.65
C TYR A 171 -6.97 4.16 7.86
N GLN A 172 -5.74 4.64 7.77
CA GLN A 172 -4.67 3.87 7.16
C GLN A 172 -3.61 3.54 8.20
N ILE A 173 -3.28 2.27 8.31
CA ILE A 173 -2.22 1.76 9.17
C ILE A 173 -1.18 1.12 8.24
N THR A 174 0.05 1.62 8.33
CA THR A 174 1.18 1.14 7.52
C THR A 174 2.26 0.64 8.46
N CYS A 175 2.66 -0.62 8.28
CA CYS A 175 3.67 -1.27 9.11
C CYS A 175 4.97 -1.48 8.32
N SER A 176 6.08 -1.19 8.95
CA SER A 176 7.42 -1.49 8.46
C SER A 176 7.67 -3.00 8.44
N GLY A 177 8.52 -3.47 7.53
CA GLY A 177 9.04 -4.82 7.57
C GLY A 177 9.94 -5.05 8.82
N ILE A 178 10.04 -6.31 9.25
CA ILE A 178 10.75 -6.70 10.48
C ILE A 178 12.26 -6.43 10.37
N LYS A 179 12.85 -6.66 9.20
CA LYS A 179 14.31 -6.57 9.01
C LYS A 179 14.77 -5.29 8.33
N ASN A 180 13.96 -4.71 7.45
CA ASN A 180 14.33 -3.56 6.66
C ASN A 180 13.90 -2.29 7.39
N GLN A 181 14.87 -1.52 7.84
CA GLN A 181 14.63 -0.26 8.56
C GLN A 181 15.10 0.93 7.74
N PHE A 182 14.25 1.95 7.66
CA PHE A 182 14.64 3.23 7.09
C PHE A 182 15.66 3.92 8.03
N PRO A 183 16.73 4.56 7.51
CA PRO A 183 17.69 5.26 8.36
C PRO A 183 17.01 6.29 9.27
N ALA A 184 17.15 6.12 10.58
CA ALA A 184 16.42 6.93 11.58
C ALA A 184 16.65 8.44 11.44
N PRO A 185 17.88 8.96 11.18
CA PRO A 185 18.08 10.41 11.00
C PRO A 185 17.34 10.94 9.78
N LEU A 186 17.37 10.19 8.67
CA LEU A 186 16.69 10.57 7.43
C LEU A 186 15.17 10.53 7.61
N LEU A 187 14.65 9.54 8.32
CA LEU A 187 13.21 9.44 8.62
C LEU A 187 12.73 10.64 9.45
N LYS A 188 13.49 11.01 10.47
CA LYS A 188 13.22 12.20 11.31
C LYS A 188 13.22 13.48 10.47
N PHE A 189 14.20 13.62 9.60
CA PHE A 189 14.26 14.75 8.66
C PHE A 189 13.02 14.79 7.77
N CYS A 190 12.67 13.67 7.15
CA CYS A 190 11.47 13.59 6.31
C CYS A 190 10.18 13.89 7.07
N ASP A 191 10.06 13.43 8.32
CA ASP A 191 8.87 13.68 9.14
C ASP A 191 8.70 15.16 9.51
N VAL A 192 9.80 15.83 9.88
CA VAL A 192 9.80 17.27 10.17
C VAL A 192 9.40 18.08 8.95
N TRP A 193 10.01 17.81 7.80
CA TRP A 193 9.71 18.53 6.55
C TRP A 193 8.32 18.25 6.03
N ASP A 194 7.84 17.00 6.13
CA ASP A 194 6.47 16.68 5.77
C ASP A 194 5.45 17.41 6.64
N ARG A 195 5.74 17.52 7.94
CA ARG A 195 4.89 18.26 8.87
C ARG A 195 4.91 19.76 8.62
N LEU A 196 6.06 20.34 8.24
CA LEU A 196 6.20 21.75 7.93
C LEU A 196 5.49 22.11 6.60
N LEU A 197 5.76 21.34 5.55
CA LEU A 197 5.32 21.65 4.19
C LEU A 197 3.92 21.11 3.88
N TYR A 198 3.55 19.94 4.40
CA TYR A 198 2.33 19.22 4.05
C TYR A 198 1.40 18.96 5.25
N SER A 199 1.47 19.78 6.29
CA SER A 199 0.50 19.72 7.39
C SER A 199 -0.94 19.88 6.85
N PRO A 200 -1.97 19.39 7.58
CA PRO A 200 -3.36 19.45 7.12
C PRO A 200 -3.85 20.86 6.75
N ARG A 201 -3.22 21.91 7.30
CA ARG A 201 -3.53 23.32 7.04
C ARG A 201 -2.67 23.97 5.97
N SER A 202 -1.64 23.27 5.48
CA SER A 202 -0.70 23.85 4.50
C SER A 202 -1.38 24.14 3.16
N VAL A 203 -1.10 25.32 2.63
CA VAL A 203 -1.53 25.76 1.30
C VAL A 203 -0.95 24.87 0.20
N LEU A 204 0.23 24.29 0.41
CA LEU A 204 0.86 23.39 -0.55
C LEU A 204 0.02 22.16 -0.88
N ASN A 205 -0.88 21.73 0.03
CA ASN A 205 -1.79 20.62 -0.23
C ASN A 205 -2.75 20.91 -1.40
N TYR A 206 -3.09 22.16 -1.66
CA TYR A 206 -3.98 22.55 -2.79
C TYR A 206 -3.34 22.29 -4.16
N PHE A 207 -2.01 22.29 -4.23
CA PHE A 207 -1.26 21.99 -5.46
C PHE A 207 -0.98 20.49 -5.62
N THR A 208 -1.46 19.64 -4.70
CA THR A 208 -1.30 18.20 -4.77
C THR A 208 -2.59 17.51 -5.21
N LYS A 209 -2.50 16.23 -5.61
CA LYS A 209 -3.68 15.39 -5.88
C LYS A 209 -4.58 15.23 -4.64
N ARG A 210 -4.06 15.53 -3.45
CA ARG A 210 -4.75 15.44 -2.15
C ARG A 210 -5.51 16.70 -1.76
N LYS A 211 -5.70 17.68 -2.66
CA LYS A 211 -6.40 18.93 -2.37
C LYS A 211 -7.79 18.77 -1.73
N ARG A 212 -8.46 17.65 -2.04
CA ARG A 212 -9.78 17.31 -1.48
C ARG A 212 -9.72 16.52 -0.17
N LEU A 213 -8.52 16.14 0.30
CA LEU A 213 -8.31 15.31 1.47
C LEU A 213 -7.67 16.11 2.60
N LYS A 214 -8.11 15.83 3.83
CA LYS A 214 -7.44 16.24 5.06
C LYS A 214 -6.82 14.99 5.67
N ILE A 215 -5.50 14.90 5.66
CA ILE A 215 -4.75 13.76 6.17
C ILE A 215 -4.05 14.19 7.46
N GLU A 216 -4.38 13.55 8.56
CA GLU A 216 -3.77 13.77 9.87
C GLU A 216 -2.97 12.54 10.26
N LYS A 217 -1.70 12.75 10.66
CA LYS A 217 -0.85 11.69 11.19
C LYS A 217 -1.15 11.48 12.66
N ARG A 218 -1.32 10.24 13.08
CA ARG A 218 -1.36 9.88 14.50
C ARG A 218 0.04 9.88 15.08
N SER A 219 0.17 10.31 16.33
CA SER A 219 1.41 10.18 17.09
C SER A 219 1.42 8.82 17.76
N PRO A 220 2.53 8.07 17.75
CA PRO A 220 2.72 6.90 18.62
C PRO A 220 2.65 7.31 20.09
N ASP A 221 2.11 6.44 20.95
CA ASP A 221 1.85 6.75 22.37
C ASP A 221 3.11 7.22 23.15
N ASN A 222 4.29 6.73 22.76
CA ASN A 222 5.56 7.06 23.42
C ASN A 222 6.35 8.17 22.73
N GLN A 223 5.79 8.84 21.70
CA GLN A 223 6.48 9.88 20.94
C GLN A 223 5.60 11.10 20.74
N THR A 224 5.92 12.19 21.42
CA THR A 224 5.19 13.45 21.30
C THR A 224 5.53 14.24 20.04
N PHE A 225 6.73 14.06 19.48
CA PHE A 225 7.23 14.87 18.38
C PHE A 225 7.23 14.17 17.03
N TYR A 226 7.77 12.95 16.93
CA TYR A 226 7.86 12.22 15.68
C TYR A 226 6.64 11.31 15.48
N ARG A 227 6.14 11.25 14.25
CA ARG A 227 4.94 10.49 13.88
C ARG A 227 5.23 9.35 12.92
N LEU A 228 6.48 9.26 12.47
CA LEU A 228 6.99 8.14 11.68
C LEU A 228 7.90 7.30 12.57
N SER A 229 7.75 5.99 12.51
CA SER A 229 8.58 5.05 13.25
C SER A 229 9.29 4.12 12.27
N ASN A 230 10.56 3.84 12.52
CA ASN A 230 11.33 2.84 11.80
C ASN A 230 11.16 1.42 12.37
N ARG A 231 10.27 1.26 13.36
CA ARG A 231 9.97 -0.02 13.98
C ARG A 231 8.64 -0.54 13.49
N SER A 232 8.45 -1.85 13.51
CA SER A 232 7.14 -2.44 13.34
C SER A 232 6.17 -1.93 14.40
N ALA A 233 4.96 -1.54 14.00
CA ALA A 233 3.92 -1.09 14.93
C ALA A 233 3.37 -2.21 15.82
N ILE A 234 3.82 -3.45 15.61
CA ILE A 234 3.38 -4.66 16.32
C ILE A 234 4.40 -5.08 17.39
N GLY A 235 5.50 -4.35 17.52
CA GLY A 235 6.56 -4.64 18.51
C GLY A 235 6.50 -3.77 19.72
#